data_af6f1bf7257864be1819d288453b18ca
#
_entry.id   af6f1bf7257864be1819d288453b18ca
#
_cell.length_a   1.000
_cell.length_b   1.000
_cell.length_c   1.000
_cell.angle_alpha   90.00
_cell.angle_beta   90.00
_cell.angle_gamma   90.00
#
_symmetry.space_group_name_H-M   'P 1'
#
loop_
_entity.id
_entity.type
_entity.pdbx_description
1 polymer ?
#
loop_
_entity_poly.entity_id
_entity_poly.type
_entity_poly.pdbx_seq_one_letter_code
_entity_poly.pdbx_strand_id
1 'polypeptide(L)'
;MELPVAFCDEMKRILGDEYEDYLKSMEGTRKFGLRVNTAKISVEDFLKISPFELTPIPYVKNGFYYDGEKEQPAKHPYYFAGLYYLQDPSAMTPASRLPIEENDVVLDLCAAPGGKATELAAKLHGTGLLIANDISSKRAKALLKNIELFGVENSFIVTEYPKKLAEYFTGFFDKILIDAPCSGEGMFRKEPSMVKAWEQNGPEFYAALQEDILKQALPMLKPGGMLLYSTCTFSPLEDEGTVQKILSMNPDMEILPMEGYKGFASGKPELIGSTEELSLIHISEPTRLRCI
;
A
#
# COMPACT_ATOMS: atom_id res chain seq x y z
N MET A 1 13.48 -9.27 19.59
CA MET A 1 12.03 -9.61 19.43
C MET A 1 11.96 -11.10 19.13
N GLU A 2 11.12 -11.83 19.85
CA GLU A 2 10.90 -13.26 19.60
C GLU A 2 9.82 -13.38 18.53
N LEU A 3 10.15 -14.06 17.42
CA LEU A 3 9.23 -14.28 16.31
C LEU A 3 8.52 -15.63 16.48
N PRO A 4 7.24 -15.77 16.10
CA PRO A 4 6.54 -17.04 16.17
C PRO A 4 7.23 -18.14 15.34
N VAL A 5 7.31 -19.35 15.87
CA VAL A 5 7.97 -20.47 15.19
C VAL A 5 7.34 -20.73 13.81
N ALA A 6 6.00 -20.76 13.75
CA ALA A 6 5.29 -20.98 12.49
C ALA A 6 5.60 -19.90 11.43
N PHE A 7 5.73 -18.63 11.84
CA PHE A 7 6.17 -17.55 10.95
C PHE A 7 7.61 -17.79 10.47
N CYS A 8 8.52 -18.15 11.36
CA CYS A 8 9.91 -18.43 10.98
C CYS A 8 10.02 -19.58 9.97
N ASP A 9 9.25 -20.63 10.16
CA ASP A 9 9.25 -21.80 9.27
C ASP A 9 8.66 -21.44 7.90
N GLU A 10 7.61 -20.64 7.85
CA GLU A 10 7.05 -20.13 6.60
C GLU A 10 8.05 -19.22 5.89
N MET A 11 8.73 -18.31 6.60
CA MET A 11 9.74 -17.44 6.01
C MET A 11 10.94 -18.22 5.45
N LYS A 12 11.35 -19.32 6.10
CA LYS A 12 12.37 -20.22 5.54
C LYS A 12 11.91 -20.86 4.24
N ARG A 13 10.64 -21.28 4.18
CA ARG A 13 10.04 -21.87 2.97
C ARG A 13 9.99 -20.84 1.82
N ILE A 14 9.64 -19.58 2.12
CA ILE A 14 9.54 -18.50 1.13
C ILE A 14 10.90 -18.07 0.63
N LEU A 15 11.88 -17.92 1.53
CA LEU A 15 13.15 -17.27 1.26
C LEU A 15 14.29 -18.25 0.92
N GLY A 16 14.20 -19.51 1.39
CA GLY A 16 15.29 -20.46 1.21
C GLY A 16 16.59 -19.92 1.78
N ASP A 17 17.62 -19.89 0.95
CA ASP A 17 18.97 -19.42 1.31
C ASP A 17 19.03 -17.95 1.76
N GLU A 18 18.04 -17.12 1.36
CA GLU A 18 17.98 -15.70 1.76
C GLU A 18 17.44 -15.48 3.18
N TYR A 19 16.99 -16.52 3.87
CA TYR A 19 16.36 -16.39 5.20
C TYR A 19 17.30 -15.77 6.25
N GLU A 20 18.58 -16.16 6.26
CA GLU A 20 19.55 -15.61 7.22
C GLU A 20 19.83 -14.11 6.97
N ASP A 21 19.81 -13.69 5.71
CA ASP A 21 19.95 -12.26 5.38
C ASP A 21 18.69 -11.46 5.75
N TYR A 22 17.53 -12.07 5.64
CA TYR A 22 16.30 -11.50 6.18
C TYR A 22 16.39 -11.27 7.69
N LEU A 23 16.84 -12.26 8.47
CA LEU A 23 17.00 -12.09 9.92
C LEU A 23 17.99 -10.97 10.27
N LYS A 24 19.15 -10.90 9.60
CA LYS A 24 20.10 -9.79 9.75
C LYS A 24 19.46 -8.44 9.43
N SER A 25 18.61 -8.38 8.41
CA SER A 25 17.92 -7.14 8.04
C SER A 25 16.98 -6.63 9.11
N MET A 26 16.42 -7.52 9.93
CA MET A 26 15.56 -7.15 11.08
C MET A 26 16.31 -6.39 12.17
N GLU A 27 17.63 -6.56 12.27
CA GLU A 27 18.50 -5.88 13.24
C GLU A 27 19.08 -4.55 12.69
N GLY A 28 19.01 -4.34 11.37
CA GLY A 28 19.57 -3.17 10.69
C GLY A 28 18.86 -1.85 11.01
N THR A 29 19.43 -0.72 10.61
CA THR A 29 18.82 0.61 10.74
C THR A 29 17.56 0.72 9.89
N ARG A 30 16.50 1.30 10.48
CA ARG A 30 15.25 1.56 9.76
C ARG A 30 15.45 2.68 8.74
N LYS A 31 14.91 2.52 7.54
CA LYS A 31 14.82 3.59 6.55
C LYS A 31 13.57 4.42 6.78
N PHE A 32 13.71 5.73 6.69
CA PHE A 32 12.61 6.67 6.82
C PHE A 32 12.32 7.30 5.47
N GLY A 33 11.04 7.52 5.19
CA GLY A 33 10.60 8.10 3.93
C GLY A 33 9.78 9.36 4.09
N LEU A 34 10.00 10.29 3.16
CA LEU A 34 9.28 11.53 2.97
C LEU A 34 8.76 11.54 1.53
N ARG A 35 7.48 11.82 1.32
CA ARG A 35 6.87 11.93 0.00
C ARG A 35 6.33 13.35 -0.21
N VAL A 36 6.82 14.04 -1.23
CA VAL A 36 6.41 15.41 -1.58
C VAL A 36 4.94 15.42 -2.03
N ASN A 37 4.18 16.39 -1.55
CA ASN A 37 2.81 16.65 -1.99
C ASN A 37 2.82 17.44 -3.31
N THR A 38 2.75 16.74 -4.42
CA THR A 38 2.81 17.33 -5.75
C THR A 38 1.57 18.15 -6.13
N ALA A 39 0.49 18.08 -5.35
CA ALA A 39 -0.65 18.99 -5.50
C ALA A 39 -0.35 20.41 -5.01
N LYS A 40 0.64 20.60 -4.11
CA LYS A 40 1.00 21.90 -3.54
C LYS A 40 2.32 22.47 -4.05
N ILE A 41 3.28 21.61 -4.35
CA ILE A 41 4.62 22.04 -4.76
C ILE A 41 5.25 21.01 -5.67
N SER A 42 5.95 21.44 -6.70
CA SER A 42 6.74 20.53 -7.54
C SER A 42 7.88 19.90 -6.74
N VAL A 43 8.31 18.70 -7.14
CA VAL A 43 9.47 18.03 -6.49
C VAL A 43 10.70 18.92 -6.62
N GLU A 44 10.91 19.53 -7.78
CA GLU A 44 12.05 20.41 -8.04
C GLU A 44 12.08 21.62 -7.10
N ASP A 45 10.94 22.30 -6.93
CA ASP A 45 10.86 23.46 -6.05
C ASP A 45 10.94 23.08 -4.58
N PHE A 46 10.37 21.93 -4.21
CA PHE A 46 10.54 21.42 -2.85
C PHE A 46 12.00 21.15 -2.51
N LEU A 47 12.78 20.57 -3.41
CA LEU A 47 14.19 20.31 -3.17
C LEU A 47 15.02 21.58 -3.04
N LYS A 48 14.64 22.69 -3.69
CA LYS A 48 15.31 24.01 -3.53
C LYS A 48 15.12 24.61 -2.13
N ILE A 49 13.98 24.33 -1.48
CA ILE A 49 13.64 24.89 -0.16
C ILE A 49 13.78 23.90 0.98
N SER A 50 14.02 22.63 0.69
CA SER A 50 14.11 21.56 1.70
C SER A 50 15.30 21.81 2.64
N PRO A 51 15.07 21.81 3.97
CA PRO A 51 16.16 21.88 4.93
C PRO A 51 16.80 20.51 5.21
N PHE A 52 16.27 19.43 4.60
CA PHE A 52 16.65 18.05 4.89
C PHE A 52 17.62 17.51 3.83
N GLU A 53 18.53 16.62 4.24
CA GLU A 53 19.32 15.80 3.33
C GLU A 53 18.46 14.66 2.81
N LEU A 54 18.07 14.75 1.54
CA LEU A 54 17.15 13.81 0.90
C LEU A 54 17.84 12.98 -0.18
N THR A 55 17.62 11.66 -0.16
CA THR A 55 18.06 10.75 -1.20
C THR A 55 16.83 10.19 -1.94
N PRO A 56 16.76 10.24 -3.28
CA PRO A 56 15.60 9.76 -4.01
C PRO A 56 15.31 8.28 -3.76
N ILE A 57 14.03 7.93 -3.62
CA ILE A 57 13.56 6.55 -3.65
C ILE A 57 13.43 6.14 -5.12
N PRO A 58 14.17 5.14 -5.62
CA PRO A 58 14.25 4.85 -7.07
C PRO A 58 12.89 4.54 -7.72
N TYR A 59 11.97 3.96 -6.96
CA TYR A 59 10.67 3.48 -7.42
C TYR A 59 9.49 4.41 -7.07
N VAL A 60 9.75 5.60 -6.48
CA VAL A 60 8.73 6.60 -6.15
C VAL A 60 9.22 7.98 -6.58
N LYS A 61 8.67 8.54 -7.66
CA LYS A 61 9.16 9.77 -8.31
C LYS A 61 9.23 10.99 -7.38
N ASN A 62 8.29 11.10 -6.42
CA ASN A 62 8.20 12.18 -5.44
C ASN A 62 8.59 11.74 -4.02
N GLY A 63 9.20 10.53 -3.88
CA GLY A 63 9.60 9.94 -2.62
C GLY A 63 11.10 10.06 -2.36
N PHE A 64 11.45 10.27 -1.09
CA PHE A 64 12.83 10.45 -0.65
C PHE A 64 13.09 9.70 0.66
N TYR A 65 14.29 9.15 0.79
CA TYR A 65 14.83 8.71 2.07
C TYR A 65 15.41 9.90 2.83
N TYR A 66 15.32 9.85 4.14
CA TYR A 66 16.03 10.77 5.05
C TYR A 66 16.60 10.02 6.25
N ASP A 67 17.61 10.61 6.90
CA ASP A 67 18.21 10.07 8.11
C ASP A 67 17.39 10.46 9.33
N GLY A 68 16.60 9.52 9.87
CA GLY A 68 15.72 9.76 11.01
C GLY A 68 16.46 9.96 12.35
N GLU A 69 17.76 9.74 12.43
CA GLU A 69 18.58 10.06 13.61
C GLU A 69 19.01 11.54 13.61
N LYS A 70 19.22 12.11 12.41
CA LYS A 70 19.63 13.50 12.24
C LYS A 70 18.46 14.45 12.02
N GLU A 71 17.45 13.99 11.26
CA GLU A 71 16.38 14.81 10.74
C GLU A 71 15.07 14.60 11.51
N GLN A 72 14.34 15.67 11.76
CA GLN A 72 13.05 15.64 12.45
C GLN A 72 11.94 16.30 11.62
N PRO A 73 11.63 15.79 10.42
CA PRO A 73 10.69 16.43 9.51
C PRO A 73 9.27 16.57 10.09
N ALA A 74 8.86 15.68 11.00
CA ALA A 74 7.56 15.79 11.69
C ALA A 74 7.39 17.06 12.54
N LYS A 75 8.48 17.75 12.88
CA LYS A 75 8.46 19.00 13.66
C LYS A 75 8.61 20.26 12.80
N HIS A 76 8.90 20.10 11.52
CA HIS A 76 9.15 21.24 10.62
C HIS A 76 7.83 21.92 10.19
N PRO A 77 7.79 23.26 10.02
CA PRO A 77 6.61 23.98 9.54
C PRO A 77 6.04 23.44 8.23
N TYR A 78 6.87 22.96 7.33
CA TYR A 78 6.43 22.39 6.05
C TYR A 78 5.59 21.11 6.21
N TYR A 79 5.79 20.35 7.28
CA TYR A 79 4.91 19.23 7.61
C TYR A 79 3.51 19.72 7.94
N PHE A 80 3.38 20.75 8.75
CA PHE A 80 2.10 21.36 9.11
C PHE A 80 1.46 22.15 7.96
N ALA A 81 2.26 22.58 6.98
CA ALA A 81 1.77 23.14 5.72
C ALA A 81 1.31 22.06 4.71
N GLY A 82 1.51 20.78 5.01
CA GLY A 82 1.16 19.67 4.14
C GLY A 82 1.97 19.59 2.85
N LEU A 83 3.24 20.05 2.87
CA LEU A 83 4.12 19.97 1.69
C LEU A 83 4.66 18.56 1.44
N TYR A 84 4.63 17.70 2.45
CA TYR A 84 5.05 16.30 2.35
C TYR A 84 4.33 15.42 3.36
N TYR A 85 4.28 14.13 3.05
CA TYR A 85 3.81 13.06 3.91
C TYR A 85 4.99 12.24 4.42
N LEU A 86 4.99 11.86 5.70
CA LEU A 86 5.97 10.93 6.25
C LEU A 86 5.42 9.51 6.17
N GLN A 87 6.05 8.68 5.37
CA GLN A 87 5.57 7.35 5.06
C GLN A 87 6.75 6.40 4.93
N ASP A 88 6.51 5.14 5.27
CA ASP A 88 7.47 4.08 4.98
C ASP A 88 7.72 4.00 3.46
N PRO A 89 8.97 3.92 3.01
CA PRO A 89 9.28 3.92 1.58
C PRO A 89 8.52 2.86 0.78
N SER A 90 8.41 1.63 1.31
CA SER A 90 7.66 0.57 0.65
C SER A 90 6.17 0.88 0.57
N ALA A 91 5.58 1.47 1.63
CA ALA A 91 4.17 1.84 1.67
C ALA A 91 3.77 2.95 0.67
N MET A 92 4.74 3.66 0.08
CA MET A 92 4.49 4.62 -0.99
C MET A 92 4.20 3.95 -2.34
N THR A 93 4.70 2.72 -2.54
CA THR A 93 4.67 2.02 -3.83
C THR A 93 3.27 1.83 -4.41
N PRO A 94 2.25 1.34 -3.68
CA PRO A 94 0.95 1.06 -4.27
C PRO A 94 0.33 2.28 -4.97
N ALA A 95 0.21 3.39 -4.26
CA ALA A 95 -0.38 4.60 -4.84
C ALA A 95 0.51 5.22 -5.93
N SER A 96 1.84 5.05 -5.85
CA SER A 96 2.74 5.53 -6.90
C SER A 96 2.61 4.73 -8.19
N ARG A 97 2.26 3.44 -8.10
CA ARG A 97 2.17 2.51 -9.24
C ARG A 97 0.83 2.50 -9.95
N LEU A 98 -0.27 2.74 -9.23
CA LEU A 98 -1.56 2.83 -9.88
C LEU A 98 -1.55 4.03 -10.84
N PRO A 99 -1.71 3.81 -12.16
CA PRO A 99 -1.77 4.90 -13.12
C PRO A 99 -3.11 5.62 -12.95
N ILE A 100 -3.03 6.90 -12.61
CA ILE A 100 -4.19 7.78 -12.47
C ILE A 100 -4.13 8.80 -13.62
N GLU A 101 -5.24 8.98 -14.29
CA GLU A 101 -5.43 9.92 -15.37
C GLU A 101 -6.35 11.07 -14.93
N GLU A 102 -6.29 12.20 -15.66
CA GLU A 102 -7.22 13.30 -15.41
C GLU A 102 -8.67 12.84 -15.58
N ASN A 103 -9.54 13.29 -14.68
CA ASN A 103 -10.96 12.94 -14.60
C ASN A 103 -11.28 11.50 -14.20
N ASP A 104 -10.30 10.69 -13.81
CA ASP A 104 -10.58 9.37 -13.23
C ASP A 104 -11.45 9.49 -11.97
N VAL A 105 -12.32 8.51 -11.80
CA VAL A 105 -13.07 8.27 -10.57
C VAL A 105 -12.37 7.14 -9.81
N VAL A 106 -11.77 7.48 -8.68
CA VAL A 106 -10.85 6.61 -7.94
C VAL A 106 -11.44 6.22 -6.60
N LEU A 107 -11.35 4.94 -6.24
CA LEU A 107 -11.67 4.43 -4.91
C LEU A 107 -10.38 3.99 -4.20
N ASP A 108 -10.12 4.54 -3.01
CA ASP A 108 -9.22 3.94 -2.01
C ASP A 108 -10.09 3.26 -0.95
N LEU A 109 -10.18 1.92 -1.00
CA LEU A 109 -11.19 1.18 -0.24
C LEU A 109 -10.82 1.01 1.25
N CYS A 110 -9.53 1.04 1.58
CA CYS A 110 -8.99 0.90 2.95
C CYS A 110 -8.05 2.06 3.27
N ALA A 111 -8.52 3.30 3.09
CA ALA A 111 -7.71 4.50 2.90
C ALA A 111 -6.96 5.01 4.15
N ALA A 112 -7.46 4.76 5.36
CA ALA A 112 -6.88 5.37 6.55
C ALA A 112 -5.49 4.82 6.89
N PRO A 113 -4.56 5.69 7.28
CA PRO A 113 -4.72 7.09 7.68
C PRO A 113 -4.64 8.13 6.54
N GLY A 114 -4.54 7.74 5.25
CA GLY A 114 -4.58 8.65 4.12
C GLY A 114 -3.26 8.78 3.34
N GLY A 115 -2.25 7.99 3.68
CA GLY A 115 -0.95 8.05 3.00
C GLY A 115 -1.05 7.69 1.51
N LYS A 116 -1.90 6.72 1.13
CA LYS A 116 -2.16 6.35 -0.25
C LYS A 116 -3.20 7.28 -0.89
N ALA A 117 -4.30 7.56 -0.18
CA ALA A 117 -5.36 8.45 -0.64
C ALA A 117 -4.83 9.85 -1.06
N THR A 118 -3.93 10.45 -0.28
CA THR A 118 -3.34 11.76 -0.62
C THR A 118 -2.44 11.72 -1.84
N GLU A 119 -1.82 10.60 -2.15
CA GLU A 119 -1.05 10.43 -3.39
C GLU A 119 -1.98 10.27 -4.60
N LEU A 120 -3.02 9.44 -4.48
CA LEU A 120 -4.02 9.29 -5.55
C LEU A 120 -4.68 10.63 -5.88
N ALA A 121 -5.04 11.41 -4.84
CA ALA A 121 -5.59 12.74 -5.02
C ALA A 121 -4.64 13.71 -5.71
N ALA A 122 -3.35 13.69 -5.34
CA ALA A 122 -2.34 14.54 -5.98
C ALA A 122 -2.19 14.23 -7.48
N LYS A 123 -2.28 12.95 -7.87
CA LYS A 123 -2.23 12.51 -9.27
C LYS A 123 -3.46 12.92 -10.09
N LEU A 124 -4.60 13.16 -9.47
CA LEU A 124 -5.79 13.67 -10.15
C LEU A 124 -5.68 15.16 -10.53
N HIS A 125 -4.67 15.87 -10.03
CA HIS A 125 -4.43 17.29 -10.34
C HIS A 125 -5.67 18.20 -10.18
N GLY A 126 -6.52 17.89 -9.16
CA GLY A 126 -7.76 18.64 -8.92
C GLY A 126 -8.93 18.28 -9.87
N THR A 127 -8.74 17.30 -10.75
CA THR A 127 -9.80 16.79 -11.65
C THR A 127 -10.39 15.49 -11.08
N GLY A 128 -11.42 14.94 -11.76
CA GLY A 128 -12.01 13.66 -11.37
C GLY A 128 -12.54 13.65 -9.94
N LEU A 129 -12.52 12.47 -9.31
CA LEU A 129 -13.08 12.26 -7.97
C LEU A 129 -12.32 11.18 -7.21
N LEU A 130 -11.95 11.45 -5.96
CA LEU A 130 -11.47 10.44 -5.03
C LEU A 130 -12.56 10.09 -4.01
N ILE A 131 -12.92 8.82 -3.92
CA ILE A 131 -13.66 8.28 -2.77
C ILE A 131 -12.69 7.51 -1.89
N ALA A 132 -12.49 7.99 -0.65
CA ALA A 132 -11.61 7.39 0.32
C ALA A 132 -12.41 6.79 1.46
N ASN A 133 -12.41 5.46 1.56
CA ASN A 133 -13.20 4.72 2.54
C ASN A 133 -12.34 4.09 3.63
N ASP A 134 -12.84 4.06 4.85
CA ASP A 134 -12.34 3.18 5.92
C ASP A 134 -13.49 2.80 6.85
N ILE A 135 -13.66 1.51 7.12
CA ILE A 135 -14.75 1.01 7.97
C ILE A 135 -14.71 1.52 9.41
N SER A 136 -13.54 2.00 9.86
CA SER A 136 -13.34 2.54 11.20
C SER A 136 -13.50 4.06 11.22
N SER A 137 -14.59 4.54 11.80
CA SER A 137 -14.82 5.98 11.98
C SER A 137 -13.74 6.67 12.83
N LYS A 138 -13.04 5.93 13.70
CA LYS A 138 -11.88 6.45 14.43
C LYS A 138 -10.70 6.69 13.49
N ARG A 139 -10.41 5.75 12.58
CA ARG A 139 -9.34 5.87 11.60
C ARG A 139 -9.69 6.91 10.53
N ALA A 140 -10.95 6.99 10.12
CA ALA A 140 -11.43 7.97 9.14
C ALA A 140 -11.23 9.43 9.59
N LYS A 141 -11.20 9.72 10.91
CA LYS A 141 -10.82 11.06 11.41
C LYS A 141 -9.38 11.44 11.07
N ALA A 142 -8.45 10.49 11.12
CA ALA A 142 -7.06 10.73 10.72
C ALA A 142 -6.94 10.90 9.20
N LEU A 143 -7.71 10.12 8.44
CA LEU A 143 -7.84 10.27 6.99
C LEU A 143 -8.35 11.66 6.62
N LEU A 144 -9.45 12.12 7.21
CA LEU A 144 -10.02 13.46 6.99
C LEU A 144 -8.97 14.54 7.25
N LYS A 145 -8.30 14.49 8.40
CA LYS A 145 -7.26 15.46 8.76
C LYS A 145 -6.15 15.52 7.70
N ASN A 146 -5.73 14.39 7.17
CA ASN A 146 -4.67 14.35 6.16
C ASN A 146 -5.16 14.84 4.80
N ILE A 147 -6.37 14.52 4.39
CA ILE A 147 -7.01 15.03 3.16
C ILE A 147 -7.12 16.56 3.21
N GLU A 148 -7.59 17.12 4.31
CA GLU A 148 -7.67 18.56 4.53
C GLU A 148 -6.28 19.21 4.55
N LEU A 149 -5.32 18.65 5.30
CA LEU A 149 -3.95 19.15 5.37
C LEU A 149 -3.27 19.19 4.01
N PHE A 150 -3.56 18.20 3.16
CA PHE A 150 -3.00 18.10 1.82
C PHE A 150 -3.71 18.99 0.78
N GLY A 151 -4.85 19.61 1.16
CA GLY A 151 -5.61 20.51 0.29
C GLY A 151 -6.34 19.79 -0.84
N VAL A 152 -6.83 18.59 -0.57
CA VAL A 152 -7.60 17.80 -1.55
C VAL A 152 -9.03 18.30 -1.57
N GLU A 153 -9.48 18.86 -2.70
CA GLU A 153 -10.80 19.46 -2.85
C GLU A 153 -11.84 18.52 -3.47
N ASN A 154 -11.39 17.61 -4.34
CA ASN A 154 -12.23 16.69 -5.12
C ASN A 154 -12.32 15.30 -4.48
N SER A 155 -12.66 15.22 -3.20
CA SER A 155 -12.75 13.94 -2.50
C SER A 155 -13.97 13.84 -1.58
N PHE A 156 -14.45 12.60 -1.40
CA PHE A 156 -15.39 12.24 -0.35
C PHE A 156 -14.77 11.18 0.56
N ILE A 157 -14.90 11.41 1.87
CA ILE A 157 -14.53 10.42 2.88
C ILE A 157 -15.79 9.69 3.31
N VAL A 158 -15.72 8.36 3.21
CA VAL A 158 -16.83 7.48 3.52
C VAL A 158 -16.42 6.52 4.64
N THR A 159 -17.37 6.12 5.46
CA THR A 159 -17.13 5.16 6.55
C THR A 159 -18.18 4.05 6.44
N GLU A 160 -17.95 3.16 5.47
CA GLU A 160 -18.91 2.11 5.13
C GLU A 160 -18.21 0.77 4.85
N TYR A 161 -18.94 -0.31 5.00
CA TYR A 161 -18.52 -1.63 4.57
C TYR A 161 -18.51 -1.73 3.03
N PRO A 162 -17.57 -2.46 2.42
CA PRO A 162 -17.49 -2.63 0.96
C PRO A 162 -18.82 -3.10 0.34
N LYS A 163 -19.54 -4.01 1.03
CA LYS A 163 -20.85 -4.47 0.60
C LYS A 163 -21.86 -3.33 0.41
N LYS A 164 -21.83 -2.36 1.32
CA LYS A 164 -22.73 -1.21 1.24
C LYS A 164 -22.37 -0.28 0.10
N LEU A 165 -21.08 -0.08 -0.13
CA LEU A 165 -20.60 0.71 -1.26
C LEU A 165 -20.99 0.07 -2.60
N ALA A 166 -20.88 -1.24 -2.73
CA ALA A 166 -21.23 -1.97 -3.95
C ALA A 166 -22.69 -1.80 -4.36
N GLU A 167 -23.62 -1.57 -3.41
CA GLU A 167 -25.03 -1.30 -3.70
C GLU A 167 -25.23 0.01 -4.51
N TYR A 168 -24.32 0.98 -4.37
CA TYR A 168 -24.45 2.31 -4.98
C TYR A 168 -23.48 2.54 -6.14
N PHE A 169 -22.35 1.84 -6.18
CA PHE A 169 -21.22 2.16 -7.05
C PHE A 169 -20.91 1.07 -8.08
N THR A 170 -21.86 0.24 -8.48
CA THR A 170 -21.63 -0.79 -9.51
C THR A 170 -21.11 -0.16 -10.82
N GLY A 171 -19.96 -0.65 -11.33
CA GLY A 171 -19.34 -0.16 -12.55
C GLY A 171 -19.02 1.33 -12.56
N PHE A 172 -18.61 1.87 -11.41
CA PHE A 172 -18.48 3.32 -11.22
C PHE A 172 -17.04 3.83 -11.23
N PHE A 173 -16.08 3.04 -10.75
CA PHE A 173 -14.69 3.47 -10.59
C PHE A 173 -13.83 3.10 -11.80
N ASP A 174 -13.02 4.05 -12.25
CA ASP A 174 -11.96 3.81 -13.24
C ASP A 174 -10.78 3.09 -12.59
N LYS A 175 -10.47 3.44 -11.33
CA LYS A 175 -9.36 2.86 -10.57
C LYS A 175 -9.80 2.52 -9.16
N ILE A 176 -9.38 1.35 -8.67
CA ILE A 176 -9.58 0.93 -7.28
C ILE A 176 -8.23 0.58 -6.67
N LEU A 177 -7.91 1.16 -5.52
CA LEU A 177 -6.81 0.75 -4.67
C LEU A 177 -7.37 0.01 -3.46
N ILE A 178 -6.82 -1.17 -3.17
CA ILE A 178 -7.12 -1.94 -1.97
C ILE A 178 -5.81 -2.24 -1.25
N ASP A 179 -5.46 -1.40 -0.27
CA ASP A 179 -4.41 -1.71 0.69
C ASP A 179 -5.05 -2.52 1.82
N ALA A 180 -5.09 -3.82 1.62
CA ALA A 180 -5.97 -4.70 2.37
C ALA A 180 -5.56 -4.86 3.83
N PRO A 181 -6.52 -5.02 4.76
CA PRO A 181 -6.22 -5.54 6.08
C PRO A 181 -5.59 -6.92 5.93
N CYS A 182 -4.45 -7.14 6.59
CA CYS A 182 -3.64 -8.34 6.44
C CYS A 182 -3.01 -8.76 7.77
N SER A 183 -2.38 -9.90 7.81
CA SER A 183 -1.67 -10.42 8.99
C SER A 183 -0.52 -9.52 9.46
N GLY A 184 -0.02 -8.64 8.59
CA GLY A 184 0.90 -7.57 8.95
C GLY A 184 2.32 -8.01 9.25
N GLU A 185 2.77 -9.12 8.71
CA GLU A 185 4.08 -9.73 8.97
C GLU A 185 5.25 -8.78 8.70
N GLY A 186 5.14 -7.94 7.65
CA GLY A 186 6.13 -6.91 7.34
C GLY A 186 6.21 -5.76 8.35
N MET A 187 5.26 -5.73 9.30
CA MET A 187 5.21 -4.70 10.35
C MET A 187 5.80 -5.16 11.69
N PHE A 188 6.15 -6.44 11.87
CA PHE A 188 6.61 -6.98 13.14
C PHE A 188 7.76 -6.19 13.75
N ARG A 189 8.74 -5.80 12.92
CA ARG A 189 9.87 -4.99 13.35
C ARG A 189 9.46 -3.60 13.83
N LYS A 190 8.45 -3.01 13.21
CA LYS A 190 7.99 -1.64 13.47
C LYS A 190 7.00 -1.60 14.63
N GLU A 191 6.15 -2.61 14.71
CA GLU A 191 5.06 -2.72 15.68
C GLU A 191 4.98 -4.14 16.26
N PRO A 192 5.77 -4.43 17.30
CA PRO A 192 5.83 -5.77 17.91
C PRO A 192 4.48 -6.30 18.41
N SER A 193 3.51 -5.42 18.67
CA SER A 193 2.14 -5.81 19.04
C SER A 193 1.42 -6.60 17.94
N MET A 194 1.83 -6.43 16.68
CA MET A 194 1.28 -7.19 15.55
C MET A 194 1.55 -8.69 15.65
N VAL A 195 2.66 -9.09 16.28
CA VAL A 195 2.98 -10.52 16.53
C VAL A 195 1.84 -11.20 17.29
N LYS A 196 1.31 -10.56 18.34
CA LYS A 196 0.19 -11.11 19.12
C LYS A 196 -1.10 -11.22 18.31
N ALA A 197 -1.37 -10.23 17.46
CA ALA A 197 -2.53 -10.26 16.58
C ALA A 197 -2.41 -11.35 15.52
N TRP A 198 -1.21 -11.58 15.01
CA TRP A 198 -0.88 -12.66 14.08
C TRP A 198 -1.07 -14.05 14.72
N GLU A 199 -0.60 -14.25 15.95
CA GLU A 199 -0.81 -15.50 16.69
C GLU A 199 -2.28 -15.82 16.99
N GLN A 200 -3.13 -14.80 17.09
CA GLN A 200 -4.55 -14.95 17.33
C GLN A 200 -5.36 -15.27 16.08
N ASN A 201 -5.09 -14.59 14.98
CA ASN A 201 -5.90 -14.67 13.78
C ASN A 201 -5.21 -15.44 12.63
N GLY A 202 -3.91 -15.23 12.45
CA GLY A 202 -3.14 -15.87 11.38
C GLY A 202 -3.45 -15.39 9.96
N PRO A 203 -2.66 -15.83 8.96
CA PRO A 203 -2.87 -15.48 7.55
C PRO A 203 -4.20 -16.00 6.98
N GLU A 204 -4.69 -17.17 7.43
CA GLU A 204 -5.93 -17.77 6.94
C GLU A 204 -7.15 -16.90 7.19
N PHE A 205 -7.22 -16.27 8.38
CA PHE A 205 -8.29 -15.34 8.72
C PHE A 205 -8.30 -14.14 7.78
N TYR A 206 -7.12 -13.55 7.54
CA TYR A 206 -7.01 -12.38 6.68
C TYR A 206 -7.23 -12.70 5.21
N ALA A 207 -6.76 -13.84 4.72
CA ALA A 207 -7.01 -14.30 3.35
C ALA A 207 -8.51 -14.46 3.07
N ALA A 208 -9.28 -15.00 4.05
CA ALA A 208 -10.74 -15.08 3.93
C ALA A 208 -11.41 -13.69 3.94
N LEU A 209 -10.94 -12.78 4.79
CA LEU A 209 -11.43 -11.40 4.82
C LEU A 209 -11.15 -10.65 3.51
N GLN A 210 -9.94 -10.81 2.97
CA GLN A 210 -9.54 -10.19 1.70
C GLN A 210 -10.37 -10.71 0.53
N GLU A 211 -10.65 -12.01 0.50
CA GLU A 211 -11.55 -12.60 -0.49
C GLU A 211 -12.95 -11.98 -0.44
N ASP A 212 -13.50 -11.76 0.76
CA ASP A 212 -14.81 -11.12 0.93
C ASP A 212 -14.78 -9.64 0.48
N ILE A 213 -13.73 -8.91 0.81
CA ILE A 213 -13.53 -7.52 0.35
C ILE A 213 -13.50 -7.47 -1.18
N LEU A 214 -12.75 -8.35 -1.82
CA LEU A 214 -12.60 -8.38 -3.27
C LEU A 214 -13.88 -8.74 -4.00
N LYS A 215 -14.64 -9.73 -3.50
CA LYS A 215 -15.97 -10.09 -4.05
C LYS A 215 -16.91 -8.87 -4.11
N GLN A 216 -16.74 -7.96 -3.17
CA GLN A 216 -17.55 -6.75 -3.09
C GLN A 216 -16.97 -5.57 -3.87
N ALA A 217 -15.65 -5.49 -4.00
CA ALA A 217 -14.96 -4.42 -4.71
C ALA A 217 -15.01 -4.58 -6.24
N LEU A 218 -14.82 -5.79 -6.73
CA LEU A 218 -14.75 -6.07 -8.18
C LEU A 218 -15.96 -5.57 -8.98
N PRO A 219 -17.21 -5.75 -8.52
CA PRO A 219 -18.38 -5.22 -9.25
C PRO A 219 -18.42 -3.69 -9.34
N MET A 220 -17.65 -2.98 -8.49
CA MET A 220 -17.59 -1.51 -8.51
C MET A 220 -16.63 -0.99 -9.59
N LEU A 221 -15.74 -1.82 -10.11
CA LEU A 221 -14.80 -1.46 -11.17
C LEU A 221 -15.52 -1.38 -12.51
N LYS A 222 -15.21 -0.34 -13.31
CA LYS A 222 -15.68 -0.24 -14.69
C LYS A 222 -15.03 -1.30 -15.58
N PRO A 223 -15.68 -1.73 -16.67
CA PRO A 223 -14.99 -2.43 -17.75
C PRO A 223 -13.80 -1.61 -18.27
N GLY A 224 -12.61 -2.23 -18.36
CA GLY A 224 -11.35 -1.54 -18.71
C GLY A 224 -10.73 -0.74 -17.58
N GLY A 225 -11.33 -0.73 -16.39
CA GLY A 225 -10.75 -0.12 -15.20
C GLY A 225 -9.59 -0.94 -14.63
N MET A 226 -8.85 -0.36 -13.68
CA MET A 226 -7.69 -1.02 -13.05
C MET A 226 -7.90 -1.15 -11.54
N LEU A 227 -7.57 -2.32 -11.00
CA LEU A 227 -7.51 -2.58 -9.57
C LEU A 227 -6.05 -2.83 -9.17
N LEU A 228 -5.59 -2.12 -8.15
CA LEU A 228 -4.32 -2.41 -7.50
C LEU A 228 -4.59 -2.93 -6.10
N TYR A 229 -4.10 -4.13 -5.84
CA TYR A 229 -4.16 -4.78 -4.54
C TYR A 229 -2.80 -4.73 -3.86
N SER A 230 -2.76 -4.45 -2.58
CA SER A 230 -1.52 -4.45 -1.77
C SER A 230 -1.75 -4.91 -0.35
N THR A 231 -0.71 -5.46 0.25
CA THR A 231 -0.67 -5.87 1.66
C THR A 231 0.66 -5.44 2.30
N CYS A 232 0.75 -5.57 3.61
CA CYS A 232 2.02 -5.48 4.35
C CYS A 232 2.41 -6.83 4.99
N THR A 233 2.02 -7.95 4.37
CA THR A 233 2.39 -9.31 4.78
C THR A 233 3.37 -9.97 3.82
N PHE A 234 3.86 -11.15 4.16
CA PHE A 234 4.66 -12.02 3.29
C PHE A 234 3.93 -13.32 2.93
N SER A 235 2.76 -13.52 3.51
CA SER A 235 2.00 -14.75 3.37
C SER A 235 1.56 -14.98 1.92
N PRO A 236 1.96 -16.08 1.26
CA PRO A 236 1.49 -16.41 -0.08
C PRO A 236 -0.02 -16.61 -0.15
N LEU A 237 -0.68 -16.98 0.96
CA LEU A 237 -2.14 -17.12 1.01
C LEU A 237 -2.84 -15.78 0.82
N GLU A 238 -2.28 -14.72 1.39
CA GLU A 238 -2.82 -13.36 1.36
C GLU A 238 -2.42 -12.60 0.10
N ASP A 239 -1.34 -12.99 -0.55
CA ASP A 239 -0.80 -12.34 -1.75
C ASP A 239 -1.11 -13.15 -3.01
N GLU A 240 -0.28 -14.14 -3.36
CA GLU A 240 -0.47 -14.96 -4.56
C GLU A 240 -1.85 -15.66 -4.57
N GLY A 241 -2.26 -16.21 -3.40
CA GLY A 241 -3.56 -16.87 -3.27
C GLY A 241 -4.74 -15.94 -3.48
N THR A 242 -4.63 -14.71 -3.01
CA THR A 242 -5.66 -13.68 -3.20
C THR A 242 -5.77 -13.27 -4.66
N VAL A 243 -4.65 -13.07 -5.35
CA VAL A 243 -4.65 -12.73 -6.79
C VAL A 243 -5.22 -13.86 -7.63
N GLN A 244 -4.82 -15.09 -7.36
CA GLN A 244 -5.40 -16.25 -8.06
C GLN A 244 -6.93 -16.30 -7.91
N LYS A 245 -7.45 -15.97 -6.72
CA LYS A 245 -8.89 -15.87 -6.48
C LYS A 245 -9.54 -14.75 -7.30
N ILE A 246 -8.92 -13.55 -7.37
CA ILE A 246 -9.42 -12.44 -8.19
C ILE A 246 -9.60 -12.89 -9.63
N LEU A 247 -8.56 -13.49 -10.22
CA LEU A 247 -8.59 -13.97 -11.59
C LEU A 247 -9.67 -15.06 -11.81
N SER A 248 -9.78 -15.99 -10.86
CA SER A 248 -10.80 -17.05 -10.95
C SER A 248 -12.24 -16.53 -10.86
N MET A 249 -12.49 -15.45 -10.11
CA MET A 249 -13.80 -14.81 -9.99
C MET A 249 -14.16 -13.99 -11.23
N ASN A 250 -13.14 -13.48 -11.94
CA ASN A 250 -13.33 -12.60 -13.10
C ASN A 250 -12.37 -13.02 -14.22
N PRO A 251 -12.77 -13.97 -15.06
CA PRO A 251 -11.92 -14.47 -16.14
C PRO A 251 -11.53 -13.42 -17.19
N ASP A 252 -12.22 -12.28 -17.23
CA ASP A 252 -11.91 -11.16 -18.13
C ASP A 252 -10.83 -10.23 -17.56
N MET A 253 -10.36 -10.46 -16.31
CA MET A 253 -9.25 -9.71 -15.72
C MET A 253 -7.92 -10.32 -16.12
N GLU A 254 -6.96 -9.45 -16.37
CA GLU A 254 -5.57 -9.81 -16.64
C GLU A 254 -4.62 -9.10 -15.67
N ILE A 255 -3.49 -9.73 -15.40
CA ILE A 255 -2.43 -9.10 -14.62
C ILE A 255 -1.61 -8.19 -15.53
N LEU A 256 -1.54 -6.91 -15.17
CA LEU A 256 -0.68 -5.97 -15.88
C LEU A 256 0.73 -6.00 -15.29
N PRO A 257 1.77 -6.22 -16.12
CA PRO A 257 3.15 -6.24 -15.64
C PRO A 257 3.55 -4.86 -15.12
N MET A 258 4.23 -4.85 -14.00
CA MET A 258 4.83 -3.63 -13.47
C MET A 258 6.33 -3.61 -13.68
N GLU A 259 6.89 -2.42 -13.94
CA GLU A 259 8.32 -2.23 -14.05
C GLU A 259 9.05 -2.65 -12.76
N GLY A 260 10.03 -3.52 -12.89
CA GLY A 260 10.86 -3.97 -11.79
C GLY A 260 11.96 -2.95 -11.45
N TYR A 261 12.34 -2.92 -10.17
CA TYR A 261 13.46 -2.14 -9.65
C TYR A 261 14.40 -3.04 -8.86
N LYS A 262 15.65 -2.60 -8.69
CA LYS A 262 16.59 -3.31 -7.81
C LYS A 262 15.99 -3.48 -6.42
N GLY A 263 15.88 -4.71 -5.95
CA GLY A 263 15.26 -5.06 -4.69
C GLY A 263 13.77 -5.44 -4.80
N PHE A 264 13.20 -5.45 -6.01
CA PHE A 264 11.90 -6.04 -6.28
C PHE A 264 12.10 -7.50 -6.73
N ALA A 265 11.27 -8.39 -6.23
CA ALA A 265 11.22 -9.78 -6.64
C ALA A 265 9.86 -10.08 -7.27
N SER A 266 9.83 -11.03 -8.18
CA SER A 266 8.58 -11.54 -8.75
C SER A 266 7.75 -12.29 -7.71
N GLY A 267 6.46 -12.42 -7.94
CA GLY A 267 5.61 -13.33 -7.20
C GLY A 267 6.08 -14.78 -7.33
N LYS A 268 5.69 -15.60 -6.38
CA LYS A 268 6.06 -17.02 -6.28
C LYS A 268 4.81 -17.90 -6.33
N PRO A 269 4.16 -18.05 -7.52
CA PRO A 269 2.92 -18.82 -7.64
C PRO A 269 3.09 -20.29 -7.25
N GLU A 270 4.31 -20.84 -7.35
CA GLU A 270 4.64 -22.19 -6.88
C GLU A 270 4.39 -22.39 -5.39
N LEU A 271 4.44 -21.32 -4.59
CA LEU A 271 4.17 -21.40 -3.14
C LEU A 271 2.71 -21.71 -2.81
N ILE A 272 1.80 -21.46 -3.75
CA ILE A 272 0.37 -21.78 -3.64
C ILE A 272 -0.04 -22.94 -4.58
N GLY A 273 0.93 -23.63 -5.19
CA GLY A 273 0.70 -24.73 -6.13
C GLY A 273 0.15 -24.29 -7.49
N SER A 274 0.31 -23.00 -7.85
CA SER A 274 -0.07 -22.48 -9.17
C SER A 274 1.11 -22.52 -10.13
N THR A 275 0.81 -22.71 -11.43
CA THR A 275 1.77 -22.61 -12.54
C THR A 275 1.57 -21.33 -13.37
N GLU A 276 0.56 -20.53 -13.05
CA GLU A 276 0.30 -19.26 -13.74
C GLU A 276 1.37 -18.23 -13.33
N GLU A 277 1.95 -17.54 -14.33
CA GLU A 277 2.84 -16.41 -14.07
C GLU A 277 2.03 -15.28 -13.41
N LEU A 278 2.21 -15.14 -12.12
CA LEU A 278 1.70 -13.98 -11.38
C LEU A 278 2.79 -12.91 -11.40
N SER A 279 2.58 -11.84 -12.15
CA SER A 279 3.48 -10.68 -12.12
C SER A 279 3.28 -9.90 -10.82
N LEU A 280 3.75 -10.47 -9.72
CA LEU A 280 3.71 -9.85 -8.41
C LEU A 280 5.02 -9.13 -8.14
N ILE A 281 4.94 -7.96 -7.50
CA ILE A 281 6.13 -7.24 -7.06
C ILE A 281 6.32 -7.46 -5.57
N HIS A 282 7.41 -8.12 -5.21
CA HIS A 282 7.89 -8.18 -3.84
C HIS A 282 9.01 -7.17 -3.65
N ILE A 283 8.88 -6.28 -2.68
CA ILE A 283 9.93 -5.31 -2.35
C ILE A 283 10.82 -5.93 -1.28
N SER A 284 12.06 -6.22 -1.62
CA SER A 284 13.04 -6.90 -0.76
C SER A 284 13.90 -5.94 0.05
N GLU A 285 13.33 -4.84 0.54
CA GLU A 285 13.97 -4.04 1.59
C GLU A 285 13.46 -4.47 2.97
N PRO A 286 14.14 -4.12 4.10
CA PRO A 286 13.76 -4.62 5.44
C PRO A 286 12.33 -4.30 5.89
N THR A 287 11.56 -3.64 5.06
CA THR A 287 10.11 -3.47 5.16
C THR A 287 9.50 -3.89 3.83
N ARG A 288 9.08 -5.15 3.71
CA ARG A 288 8.44 -5.64 2.49
C ARG A 288 7.00 -5.14 2.41
N LEU A 289 6.64 -4.66 1.23
CA LEU A 289 5.26 -4.48 0.79
C LEU A 289 5.09 -5.32 -0.47
N ARG A 290 4.02 -6.07 -0.56
CA ARG A 290 3.63 -6.75 -1.79
C ARG A 290 2.55 -5.91 -2.46
N CYS A 291 2.78 -5.53 -3.72
CA CYS A 291 1.80 -4.86 -4.57
C CYS A 291 1.50 -5.75 -5.77
N ILE A 292 0.25 -5.89 -6.08
CA ILE A 292 -0.27 -6.68 -7.20
C ILE A 292 -1.10 -5.77 -8.08
#